data_acbcb6fc584a61283724d928da7a0942
#
_entry.id   acbcb6fc584a61283724d928da7a0942
#
_cell.length_a   1.000
_cell.length_b   1.000
_cell.length_c   1.000
_cell.angle_alpha   90.00
_cell.angle_beta   90.00
_cell.angle_gamma   90.00
#
_symmetry.space_group_name_H-M   'P 1'
#
loop_
_entity.id
_entity.type
_entity.pdbx_description
1 polymer ?
#
loop_
_entity_poly.entity_id
_entity_poly.type
_entity_poly.pdbx_seq_one_letter_code
_entity_poly.pdbx_strand_id
1 'polypeptide(L)'
;MLNDAGGRDRLLKLGVRNVPVVSKGENYVFGQNLEDVAEFVGLQGTGHKPLPPDELVKRWTSILRTAQDVIRQIPDEKMSDRVIPNRDRPIRLLTHHVFRIGEAFLESVIDGVEYAIQHANVAPADGTFMSGREVAKYGEEVVARIEAWWAGVTDKSGTQTLSTYYGKQPLHQVLERSTWHSAQHVRQLTHVLEDRYGITPKRRLTAEQLAGLPLPERLFE
;
A
#
# COMPACT_ATOMS: atom_id res chain seq x y z
N MET A 1 3.55 -16.73 -9.00
CA MET A 1 3.81 -17.58 -7.82
C MET A 1 2.86 -18.77 -7.67
N LEU A 2 1.55 -18.59 -7.80
CA LEU A 2 0.61 -19.72 -7.73
C LEU A 2 0.91 -20.81 -8.77
N ASN A 3 1.59 -20.47 -9.85
CA ASN A 3 1.96 -21.36 -10.96
C ASN A 3 3.44 -21.78 -10.94
N ASP A 4 4.23 -21.45 -9.91
CA ASP A 4 5.63 -21.81 -9.75
C ASP A 4 5.80 -22.77 -8.56
N ALA A 5 5.70 -24.06 -8.84
CA ALA A 5 5.87 -25.10 -7.83
C ALA A 5 7.27 -25.07 -7.20
N GLY A 6 8.31 -24.79 -7.99
CA GLY A 6 9.68 -24.70 -7.48
C GLY A 6 9.91 -23.52 -6.53
N GLY A 7 9.32 -22.37 -6.82
CA GLY A 7 9.34 -21.21 -5.93
C GLY A 7 8.61 -21.45 -4.61
N ARG A 8 7.46 -22.14 -4.68
CA ARG A 8 6.71 -22.53 -3.49
C ARG A 8 7.48 -23.49 -2.57
N ASP A 9 8.12 -24.51 -3.16
CA ASP A 9 8.92 -25.46 -2.40
C ASP A 9 10.14 -24.80 -1.73
N ARG A 10 10.76 -23.82 -2.39
CA ARG A 10 11.83 -23.01 -1.78
C ARG A 10 11.34 -22.20 -0.58
N LEU A 11 10.20 -21.54 -0.69
CA LEU A 11 9.60 -20.80 0.42
C LEU A 11 9.30 -21.70 1.62
N LEU A 12 8.74 -22.89 1.37
CA LEU A 12 8.44 -23.86 2.41
C LEU A 12 9.73 -24.34 3.11
N LYS A 13 10.81 -24.61 2.36
CA LYS A 13 12.12 -24.97 2.93
C LYS A 13 12.72 -23.86 3.79
N LEU A 14 12.51 -22.59 3.42
CA LEU A 14 12.94 -21.44 4.22
C LEU A 14 12.02 -21.11 5.40
N GLY A 15 10.90 -21.83 5.56
CA GLY A 15 9.90 -21.55 6.59
C GLY A 15 9.12 -20.25 6.36
N VAL A 16 9.18 -19.67 5.14
CA VAL A 16 8.60 -18.37 4.81
C VAL A 16 7.25 -18.54 4.12
N ARG A 17 6.28 -17.75 4.54
CA ARG A 17 4.92 -17.75 3.98
C ARG A 17 4.57 -16.48 3.22
N ASN A 18 5.32 -15.41 3.43
CA ASN A 18 5.09 -14.10 2.83
C ASN A 18 6.08 -13.81 1.72
N VAL A 19 5.66 -13.05 0.72
CA VAL A 19 6.47 -12.64 -0.44
C VAL A 19 6.30 -11.13 -0.66
N PRO A 20 7.24 -10.47 -1.36
CA PRO A 20 8.41 -11.00 -2.05
C PRO A 20 9.56 -11.35 -1.08
N VAL A 21 10.39 -12.32 -1.48
CA VAL A 21 11.58 -12.76 -0.73
C VAL A 21 12.75 -12.91 -1.68
N VAL A 22 13.90 -12.43 -1.29
CA VAL A 22 15.19 -12.68 -1.95
C VAL A 22 15.98 -13.67 -1.09
N SER A 23 16.48 -14.75 -1.67
CA SER A 23 17.22 -15.77 -0.93
C SER A 23 18.57 -16.10 -1.58
N LYS A 24 19.56 -16.44 -0.71
CA LYS A 24 20.88 -16.93 -1.09
C LYS A 24 21.23 -18.11 -0.20
N GLY A 25 21.12 -19.33 -0.73
CA GLY A 25 21.19 -20.55 0.07
C GLY A 25 20.02 -20.62 1.05
N GLU A 26 20.30 -20.81 2.32
CA GLU A 26 19.32 -20.86 3.43
C GLU A 26 19.00 -19.49 4.03
N ASN A 27 19.74 -18.47 3.67
CA ASN A 27 19.49 -17.11 4.13
C ASN A 27 18.52 -16.41 3.19
N TYR A 28 17.70 -15.52 3.77
CA TYR A 28 16.75 -14.73 3.00
C TYR A 28 16.51 -13.35 3.63
N VAL A 29 15.98 -12.44 2.82
CA VAL A 29 15.48 -11.13 3.23
C VAL A 29 14.14 -10.88 2.55
N PHE A 30 13.26 -10.16 3.22
CA PHE A 30 12.01 -9.71 2.58
C PHE A 30 12.28 -8.58 1.60
N GLY A 31 11.65 -8.63 0.43
CA GLY A 31 11.78 -7.62 -0.62
C GLY A 31 10.93 -6.36 -0.43
N GLN A 32 10.40 -6.15 0.78
CA GLN A 32 9.62 -4.94 1.12
C GLN A 32 10.50 -3.71 1.35
N ASN A 33 11.73 -3.92 1.77
CA ASN A 33 12.75 -2.89 1.93
C ASN A 33 13.88 -3.16 0.94
N LEU A 34 14.07 -2.26 -0.03
CA LEU A 34 15.07 -2.43 -1.07
C LEU A 34 16.51 -2.21 -0.54
N GLU A 35 16.70 -1.45 0.52
CA GLU A 35 18.00 -1.30 1.17
C GLU A 35 18.45 -2.62 1.81
N ASP A 36 17.54 -3.32 2.53
CA ASP A 36 17.83 -4.64 3.09
C ASP A 36 18.18 -5.64 1.98
N VAL A 37 17.50 -5.56 0.83
CA VAL A 37 17.82 -6.41 -0.34
C VAL A 37 19.18 -6.05 -0.90
N ALA A 38 19.49 -4.77 -1.08
CA ALA A 38 20.77 -4.31 -1.62
C ALA A 38 21.94 -4.78 -0.72
N GLU A 39 21.84 -4.61 0.59
CA GLU A 39 22.80 -5.09 1.56
C GLU A 39 22.98 -6.62 1.47
N PHE A 40 21.87 -7.36 1.42
CA PHE A 40 21.87 -8.82 1.36
C PHE A 40 22.55 -9.38 0.11
N VAL A 41 22.44 -8.70 -1.02
CA VAL A 41 23.10 -9.10 -2.28
C VAL A 41 24.49 -8.49 -2.47
N GLY A 42 24.95 -7.66 -1.52
CA GLY A 42 26.28 -7.05 -1.53
C GLY A 42 26.39 -5.79 -2.40
N LEU A 43 25.28 -5.11 -2.66
CA LEU A 43 25.27 -3.81 -3.32
C LEU A 43 25.46 -2.68 -2.28
N GLN A 44 26.08 -1.58 -2.73
CA GLN A 44 26.27 -0.38 -1.89
C GLN A 44 25.00 0.48 -1.91
N GLY A 45 23.89 -0.03 -1.30
CA GLY A 45 22.62 0.65 -1.23
C GLY A 45 21.88 0.78 -2.57
N THR A 46 20.69 1.30 -2.54
CA THR A 46 19.86 1.55 -3.74
C THR A 46 20.09 2.95 -4.31
N GLY A 47 20.72 3.84 -3.56
CA GLY A 47 20.83 5.27 -3.87
C GLY A 47 19.52 6.04 -3.66
N HIS A 48 18.45 5.34 -3.24
CA HIS A 48 17.19 5.98 -2.92
C HIS A 48 17.30 6.79 -1.63
N LYS A 49 16.82 8.04 -1.67
CA LYS A 49 16.70 8.90 -0.48
C LYS A 49 15.21 9.06 -0.17
N PRO A 50 14.72 8.48 0.93
CA PRO A 50 13.34 8.64 1.33
C PRO A 50 12.98 10.12 1.50
N LEU A 51 11.75 10.48 1.16
CA LEU A 51 11.23 11.83 1.43
C LEU A 51 11.10 12.06 2.94
N PRO A 52 11.26 13.29 3.43
CA PRO A 52 11.06 13.59 4.85
C PRO A 52 9.68 13.14 5.34
N PRO A 53 9.52 12.68 6.60
CA PRO A 53 8.25 12.18 7.12
C PRO A 53 7.07 13.17 6.99
N ASP A 54 7.29 14.47 7.22
CA ASP A 54 6.27 15.50 7.01
C ASP A 54 5.79 15.54 5.54
N GLU A 55 6.71 15.43 4.59
CA GLU A 55 6.39 15.41 3.18
C GLU A 55 5.66 14.11 2.79
N LEU A 56 6.06 12.97 3.36
CA LEU A 56 5.37 11.69 3.14
C LEU A 56 3.91 11.75 3.62
N VAL A 57 3.65 12.26 4.82
CA VAL A 57 2.28 12.40 5.34
C VAL A 57 1.45 13.33 4.47
N LYS A 58 1.99 14.48 4.10
CA LYS A 58 1.33 15.44 3.19
C LYS A 58 0.97 14.79 1.85
N ARG A 59 1.91 14.07 1.25
CA ARG A 59 1.68 13.39 -0.03
C ARG A 59 0.69 12.26 0.12
N TRP A 60 0.84 11.43 1.15
CA TRP A 60 -0.07 10.31 1.38
C TRP A 60 -1.50 10.76 1.53
N THR A 61 -1.77 11.75 2.39
CA THR A 61 -3.13 12.30 2.55
C THR A 61 -3.66 12.92 1.28
N SER A 62 -2.82 13.59 0.48
CA SER A 62 -3.19 14.13 -0.84
C SER A 62 -3.50 13.00 -1.85
N ILE A 63 -2.73 11.92 -1.86
CA ILE A 63 -2.98 10.72 -2.68
C ILE A 63 -4.30 10.06 -2.27
N LEU A 64 -4.56 9.90 -0.98
CA LEU A 64 -5.81 9.33 -0.48
C LEU A 64 -7.03 10.18 -0.84
N ARG A 65 -6.91 11.51 -0.86
CA ARG A 65 -7.98 12.41 -1.36
C ARG A 65 -8.20 12.23 -2.87
N THR A 66 -7.14 12.03 -3.64
CA THR A 66 -7.29 11.69 -5.07
C THR A 66 -7.99 10.33 -5.23
N ALA A 67 -7.67 9.35 -4.36
CA ALA A 67 -8.36 8.05 -4.34
C ALA A 67 -9.87 8.21 -4.10
N GLN A 68 -10.27 9.06 -3.15
CA GLN A 68 -11.69 9.34 -2.87
C GLN A 68 -12.41 9.86 -4.13
N ASP A 69 -11.79 10.80 -4.87
CA ASP A 69 -12.38 11.39 -6.06
C ASP A 69 -12.50 10.35 -7.21
N VAL A 70 -11.51 9.49 -7.39
CA VAL A 70 -11.53 8.41 -8.38
C VAL A 70 -12.59 7.36 -8.01
N ILE A 71 -12.62 6.93 -6.74
CA ILE A 71 -13.52 5.87 -6.26
C ILE A 71 -14.98 6.31 -6.31
N ARG A 72 -15.30 7.58 -6.02
CA ARG A 72 -16.66 8.12 -6.14
C ARG A 72 -17.23 8.07 -7.56
N GLN A 73 -16.38 7.97 -8.57
CA GLN A 73 -16.80 7.88 -9.97
C GLN A 73 -17.06 6.45 -10.43
N ILE A 74 -16.66 5.44 -9.65
CA ILE A 74 -16.93 4.04 -10.00
C ILE A 74 -18.43 3.77 -9.83
N PRO A 75 -19.15 3.31 -10.88
CA PRO A 75 -20.55 2.97 -10.75
C PRO A 75 -20.78 1.84 -9.75
N ASP A 76 -21.86 1.91 -8.97
CA ASP A 76 -22.10 0.96 -7.87
C ASP A 76 -22.22 -0.48 -8.37
N GLU A 77 -22.83 -0.69 -9.54
CA GLU A 77 -22.93 -2.01 -10.20
C GLU A 77 -21.58 -2.60 -10.62
N LYS A 78 -20.52 -1.77 -10.69
CA LYS A 78 -19.15 -2.19 -11.03
C LYS A 78 -18.32 -2.60 -9.80
N MET A 79 -18.82 -2.37 -8.59
CA MET A 79 -18.08 -2.68 -7.37
C MET A 79 -17.78 -4.19 -7.21
N SER A 80 -18.58 -5.06 -7.83
CA SER A 80 -18.35 -6.50 -7.84
C SER A 80 -17.46 -7.00 -8.99
N ASP A 81 -17.11 -6.15 -9.96
CA ASP A 81 -16.32 -6.52 -11.13
C ASP A 81 -14.91 -7.00 -10.72
N ARG A 82 -14.42 -8.03 -11.44
CA ARG A 82 -13.08 -8.61 -11.28
C ARG A 82 -12.24 -8.30 -12.51
N VAL A 83 -11.79 -7.06 -12.62
CA VAL A 83 -11.10 -6.53 -13.81
C VAL A 83 -9.61 -6.30 -13.61
N ILE A 84 -9.09 -6.61 -12.42
CA ILE A 84 -7.66 -6.50 -12.13
C ILE A 84 -6.93 -7.71 -12.74
N PRO A 85 -5.98 -7.50 -13.65
CA PRO A 85 -5.23 -8.58 -14.27
C PRO A 85 -4.58 -9.51 -13.24
N ASN A 86 -4.66 -10.81 -13.48
CA ASN A 86 -4.04 -11.87 -12.65
C ASN A 86 -4.52 -11.92 -11.19
N ARG A 87 -5.60 -11.22 -10.83
CA ARG A 87 -6.16 -11.23 -9.47
C ARG A 87 -7.68 -11.41 -9.51
N ASP A 88 -8.14 -12.48 -8.89
CA ASP A 88 -9.57 -12.70 -8.64
C ASP A 88 -10.03 -11.88 -7.42
N ARG A 89 -10.02 -10.56 -7.59
CA ARG A 89 -10.33 -9.59 -6.56
C ARG A 89 -11.36 -8.58 -7.07
N PRO A 90 -12.54 -8.47 -6.44
CA PRO A 90 -13.51 -7.44 -6.78
C PRO A 90 -12.97 -6.02 -6.58
N ILE A 91 -13.45 -5.08 -7.40
CA ILE A 91 -13.11 -3.65 -7.26
C ILE A 91 -13.40 -3.15 -5.85
N ARG A 92 -14.52 -3.56 -5.25
CA ARG A 92 -14.88 -3.24 -3.86
C ARG A 92 -13.73 -3.51 -2.88
N LEU A 93 -13.07 -4.66 -3.01
CA LEU A 93 -11.96 -5.01 -2.12
C LEU A 93 -10.70 -4.19 -2.41
N LEU A 94 -10.46 -3.81 -3.66
CA LEU A 94 -9.31 -2.97 -3.97
C LEU A 94 -9.52 -1.53 -3.48
N THR A 95 -10.70 -0.98 -3.69
CA THR A 95 -11.05 0.39 -3.24
C THR A 95 -10.99 0.51 -1.71
N HIS A 96 -11.52 -0.46 -0.98
CA HIS A 96 -11.41 -0.54 0.48
C HIS A 96 -9.95 -0.64 0.92
N HIS A 97 -9.16 -1.50 0.28
CA HIS A 97 -7.77 -1.73 0.63
C HIS A 97 -6.91 -0.46 0.57
N VAL A 98 -7.17 0.46 -0.37
CA VAL A 98 -6.44 1.75 -0.45
C VAL A 98 -6.44 2.48 0.89
N PHE A 99 -7.58 2.50 1.58
CA PHE A 99 -7.73 3.17 2.88
C PHE A 99 -7.41 2.25 4.05
N ARG A 100 -7.64 0.93 3.92
CA ARG A 100 -7.28 -0.05 4.96
C ARG A 100 -5.76 -0.07 5.22
N ILE A 101 -4.92 0.22 4.22
CA ILE A 101 -3.48 0.44 4.41
C ILE A 101 -3.25 1.53 5.48
N GLY A 102 -3.97 2.65 5.37
CA GLY A 102 -3.87 3.77 6.33
C GLY A 102 -4.35 3.41 7.72
N GLU A 103 -5.45 2.68 7.80
CA GLU A 103 -5.97 2.24 9.09
C GLU A 103 -5.04 1.23 9.78
N ALA A 104 -4.51 0.24 9.05
CA ALA A 104 -3.53 -0.71 9.58
C ALA A 104 -2.23 -0.02 10.03
N PHE A 105 -1.82 1.04 9.33
CA PHE A 105 -0.71 1.88 9.77
C PHE A 105 -1.03 2.58 11.09
N LEU A 106 -2.22 3.17 11.23
CA LEU A 106 -2.65 3.83 12.46
C LEU A 106 -2.75 2.86 13.65
N GLU A 107 -3.26 1.65 13.44
CA GLU A 107 -3.27 0.58 14.43
C GLU A 107 -1.84 0.28 14.93
N SER A 108 -0.86 0.30 14.01
CA SER A 108 0.53 0.04 14.38
C SER A 108 1.17 1.19 15.17
N VAL A 109 0.93 2.44 14.79
CA VAL A 109 1.58 3.60 15.42
C VAL A 109 0.86 4.09 16.68
N ILE A 110 -0.43 3.82 16.82
CA ILE A 110 -1.25 4.26 17.98
C ILE A 110 -1.39 3.12 18.99
N ASP A 111 -1.77 1.92 18.50
CA ASP A 111 -2.14 0.80 19.35
C ASP A 111 -1.00 -0.21 19.54
N GLY A 112 0.15 -0.01 18.85
CA GLY A 112 1.32 -0.90 18.92
C GLY A 112 1.10 -2.28 18.29
N VAL A 113 0.07 -2.44 17.46
CA VAL A 113 -0.22 -3.69 16.73
C VAL A 113 0.85 -3.91 15.66
N GLU A 114 1.32 -5.15 15.46
CA GLU A 114 2.24 -5.47 14.38
C GLU A 114 1.63 -5.08 13.02
N TYR A 115 2.38 -4.32 12.21
CA TYR A 115 1.99 -4.02 10.84
C TYR A 115 2.08 -5.27 9.97
N ALA A 116 1.01 -6.05 10.00
CA ALA A 116 0.94 -7.35 9.36
C ALA A 116 0.13 -7.30 8.05
N ILE A 117 0.55 -8.17 7.10
CA ILE A 117 -0.09 -8.23 5.78
C ILE A 117 -1.59 -8.56 5.89
N GLN A 118 -1.96 -9.41 6.84
CA GLN A 118 -3.35 -9.78 7.09
C GLN A 118 -4.18 -8.58 7.57
N HIS A 119 -3.61 -7.68 8.38
CA HIS A 119 -4.33 -6.49 8.86
C HIS A 119 -4.61 -5.51 7.72
N ALA A 120 -3.64 -5.25 6.86
CA ALA A 120 -3.84 -4.42 5.67
C ALA A 120 -4.77 -5.05 4.62
N ASN A 121 -4.97 -6.38 4.65
CA ASN A 121 -5.82 -7.12 3.71
C ASN A 121 -7.14 -7.61 4.32
N VAL A 122 -7.52 -7.14 5.50
CA VAL A 122 -8.84 -7.45 6.06
C VAL A 122 -9.93 -7.03 5.07
N ALA A 123 -10.73 -8.00 4.67
CA ALA A 123 -11.89 -7.71 3.84
C ALA A 123 -12.96 -7.00 4.69
N PRO A 124 -13.66 -6.02 4.12
CA PRO A 124 -14.81 -5.43 4.80
C PRO A 124 -15.93 -6.45 4.97
N ALA A 125 -16.78 -6.25 5.94
CA ALA A 125 -17.95 -7.11 6.18
C ALA A 125 -18.82 -7.24 4.92
N ASP A 126 -19.46 -8.37 4.75
CA ASP A 126 -20.36 -8.59 3.64
C ASP A 126 -21.51 -7.55 3.66
N GLY A 127 -21.85 -7.06 2.47
CA GLY A 127 -22.89 -6.03 2.32
C GLY A 127 -22.45 -4.60 2.67
N THR A 128 -21.19 -4.38 3.08
CA THR A 128 -20.65 -3.03 3.32
C THR A 128 -19.82 -2.55 2.13
N PHE A 129 -19.65 -1.22 2.00
CA PHE A 129 -18.87 -0.60 0.93
C PHE A 129 -19.30 -1.05 -0.47
N MET A 130 -20.61 -1.13 -0.67
CA MET A 130 -21.21 -1.54 -1.94
C MET A 130 -21.24 -0.41 -2.98
N SER A 131 -20.90 0.80 -2.57
CA SER A 131 -20.81 1.97 -3.45
C SER A 131 -19.48 2.69 -3.31
N GLY A 132 -19.04 3.36 -4.38
CA GLY A 132 -17.85 4.21 -4.34
C GLY A 132 -17.98 5.35 -3.33
N ARG A 133 -19.20 5.82 -3.07
CA ARG A 133 -19.48 6.88 -2.09
C ARG A 133 -19.22 6.40 -0.66
N GLU A 134 -19.67 5.20 -0.31
CA GLU A 134 -19.42 4.63 1.03
C GLU A 134 -17.93 4.43 1.29
N VAL A 135 -17.19 3.89 0.31
CA VAL A 135 -15.74 3.71 0.43
C VAL A 135 -15.03 5.05 0.56
N ALA A 136 -15.42 6.05 -0.23
CA ALA A 136 -14.80 7.37 -0.17
C ALA A 136 -15.05 8.06 1.18
N LYS A 137 -16.24 7.89 1.77
CA LYS A 137 -16.54 8.39 3.12
C LYS A 137 -15.65 7.75 4.19
N TYR A 138 -15.48 6.43 4.15
CA TYR A 138 -14.51 5.74 5.01
C TYR A 138 -13.09 6.31 4.80
N GLY A 139 -12.71 6.59 3.55
CA GLY A 139 -11.45 7.22 3.23
C GLY A 139 -11.28 8.63 3.83
N GLU A 140 -12.35 9.41 3.93
CA GLU A 140 -12.33 10.73 4.60
C GLU A 140 -11.97 10.59 6.09
N GLU A 141 -12.57 9.61 6.76
CA GLU A 141 -12.32 9.30 8.17
C GLU A 141 -10.86 8.85 8.40
N VAL A 142 -10.35 7.97 7.53
CA VAL A 142 -8.94 7.52 7.59
C VAL A 142 -7.97 8.68 7.39
N VAL A 143 -8.21 9.54 6.40
CA VAL A 143 -7.36 10.73 6.15
C VAL A 143 -7.35 11.65 7.37
N ALA A 144 -8.51 11.96 7.93
CA ALA A 144 -8.63 12.81 9.11
C ALA A 144 -7.86 12.22 10.32
N ARG A 145 -7.91 10.91 10.51
CA ARG A 145 -7.17 10.21 11.57
C ARG A 145 -5.65 10.26 11.34
N ILE A 146 -5.18 10.10 10.10
CA ILE A 146 -3.75 10.22 9.77
C ILE A 146 -3.26 11.64 10.08
N GLU A 147 -4.00 12.66 9.68
CA GLU A 147 -3.65 14.06 9.93
C GLU A 147 -3.65 14.39 11.43
N ALA A 148 -4.67 13.95 12.17
CA ALA A 148 -4.76 14.13 13.60
C ALA A 148 -3.62 13.42 14.35
N TRP A 149 -3.31 12.18 13.97
CA TRP A 149 -2.18 11.45 14.53
C TRP A 149 -0.87 12.22 14.30
N TRP A 150 -0.59 12.62 13.06
CA TRP A 150 0.66 13.30 12.75
C TRP A 150 0.79 14.66 13.41
N ALA A 151 -0.30 15.39 13.58
CA ALA A 151 -0.33 16.64 14.31
C ALA A 151 0.06 16.47 15.80
N GLY A 152 -0.28 15.33 16.40
CA GLY A 152 0.06 14.99 17.79
C GLY A 152 1.44 14.38 17.99
N VAL A 153 2.14 13.97 16.92
CA VAL A 153 3.50 13.39 17.01
C VAL A 153 4.51 14.47 17.38
N THR A 154 5.20 14.28 18.51
CA THR A 154 6.23 15.20 19.01
C THR A 154 7.56 14.99 18.29
N ASP A 155 8.02 13.72 18.20
CA ASP A 155 9.23 13.37 17.47
C ASP A 155 8.89 12.97 16.03
N LYS A 156 9.09 13.91 15.11
CA LYS A 156 8.84 13.74 13.68
C LYS A 156 10.04 13.22 12.88
N SER A 157 11.07 12.74 13.55
CA SER A 157 12.27 12.18 12.89
C SER A 157 11.96 10.92 12.06
N GLY A 158 10.90 10.18 12.43
CA GLY A 158 10.57 8.91 11.82
C GLY A 158 11.49 7.75 12.17
N THR A 159 12.33 7.92 13.22
CA THR A 159 13.28 6.89 13.69
C THR A 159 12.66 5.88 14.64
N GLN A 160 11.45 6.12 15.13
CA GLN A 160 10.73 5.19 16.00
C GLN A 160 10.59 3.83 15.29
N THR A 161 10.81 2.76 16.06
CA THR A 161 10.76 1.40 15.54
C THR A 161 9.34 0.85 15.60
N LEU A 162 8.86 0.32 14.49
CA LEU A 162 7.61 -0.44 14.38
C LEU A 162 7.89 -1.92 14.17
N SER A 163 7.07 -2.78 14.77
CA SER A 163 7.03 -4.20 14.45
C SER A 163 6.25 -4.42 13.17
N THR A 164 6.86 -5.13 12.21
CA THR A 164 6.21 -5.49 10.95
C THR A 164 6.40 -6.98 10.66
N TYR A 165 5.57 -7.55 9.79
CA TYR A 165 5.70 -8.95 9.38
C TYR A 165 7.00 -9.29 8.61
N TYR A 166 7.77 -8.28 8.26
CA TYR A 166 9.10 -8.40 7.62
C TYR A 166 10.24 -7.89 8.52
N GLY A 167 9.99 -7.82 9.83
CA GLY A 167 10.97 -7.42 10.83
C GLY A 167 10.69 -6.06 11.45
N LYS A 168 11.58 -5.62 12.31
CA LYS A 168 11.52 -4.27 12.92
C LYS A 168 11.98 -3.24 11.89
N GLN A 169 11.18 -2.23 11.67
CA GLN A 169 11.45 -1.17 10.68
C GLN A 169 11.30 0.21 11.31
N PRO A 170 12.09 1.21 10.88
CA PRO A 170 11.83 2.59 11.24
C PRO A 170 10.46 3.05 10.74
N LEU A 171 9.76 3.86 11.53
CA LEU A 171 8.49 4.49 11.14
C LEU A 171 8.56 5.12 9.75
N HIS A 172 9.65 5.80 9.45
CA HIS A 172 9.88 6.45 8.16
C HIS A 172 9.73 5.49 6.97
N GLN A 173 10.31 4.29 7.06
CA GLN A 173 10.20 3.30 5.98
C GLN A 173 8.79 2.74 5.85
N VAL A 174 8.10 2.50 6.95
CA VAL A 174 6.71 2.02 6.92
C VAL A 174 5.78 3.09 6.36
N LEU A 175 6.03 4.36 6.69
CA LEU A 175 5.29 5.51 6.16
C LEU A 175 5.52 5.68 4.65
N GLU A 176 6.75 5.61 4.18
CA GLU A 176 7.07 5.68 2.76
C GLU A 176 6.40 4.54 1.99
N ARG A 177 6.53 3.30 2.52
CA ARG A 177 5.89 2.13 1.93
C ARG A 177 4.37 2.29 1.83
N SER A 178 3.72 2.76 2.88
CA SER A 178 2.27 2.98 2.89
C SER A 178 1.85 4.04 1.87
N THR A 179 2.66 5.09 1.72
CA THR A 179 2.44 6.19 0.77
C THR A 179 2.48 5.68 -0.68
N TRP A 180 3.59 5.04 -1.09
CA TRP A 180 3.70 4.58 -2.47
C TRP A 180 2.76 3.41 -2.78
N HIS A 181 2.45 2.55 -1.79
CA HIS A 181 1.51 1.44 -1.97
C HIS A 181 0.09 1.95 -2.26
N SER A 182 -0.37 2.97 -1.50
CA SER A 182 -1.63 3.64 -1.81
C SER A 182 -1.61 4.30 -3.18
N ALA A 183 -0.51 5.00 -3.54
CA ALA A 183 -0.36 5.62 -4.86
C ALA A 183 -0.46 4.60 -6.00
N GLN A 184 0.16 3.43 -5.85
CA GLN A 184 0.09 2.37 -6.85
C GLN A 184 -1.34 1.88 -7.07
N HIS A 185 -2.11 1.70 -6.01
CA HIS A 185 -3.51 1.30 -6.13
C HIS A 185 -4.39 2.40 -6.74
N VAL A 186 -4.12 3.67 -6.46
CA VAL A 186 -4.82 4.77 -7.12
C VAL A 186 -4.52 4.81 -8.62
N ARG A 187 -3.27 4.56 -9.04
CA ARG A 187 -2.90 4.40 -10.45
C ARG A 187 -3.71 3.27 -11.12
N GLN A 188 -3.82 2.11 -10.44
CA GLN A 188 -4.58 0.96 -10.93
C GLN A 188 -6.08 1.29 -11.07
N LEU A 189 -6.67 1.94 -10.06
CA LEU A 189 -8.08 2.33 -10.09
C LEU A 189 -8.37 3.39 -11.16
N THR A 190 -7.46 4.34 -11.36
CA THR A 190 -7.55 5.34 -12.43
C THR A 190 -7.58 4.65 -13.81
N HIS A 191 -6.66 3.71 -14.03
CA HIS A 191 -6.63 2.92 -15.27
C HIS A 191 -7.94 2.11 -15.47
N VAL A 192 -8.43 1.44 -14.42
CA VAL A 192 -9.71 0.71 -14.51
C VAL A 192 -10.87 1.64 -14.87
N LEU A 193 -10.93 2.83 -14.23
CA LEU A 193 -11.98 3.80 -14.51
C LEU A 193 -11.96 4.25 -15.98
N GLU A 194 -10.78 4.49 -16.54
CA GLU A 194 -10.60 4.94 -17.92
C GLU A 194 -10.74 3.84 -18.95
N ASP A 195 -9.93 2.79 -18.83
CA ASP A 195 -9.77 1.79 -19.88
C ASP A 195 -10.82 0.68 -19.81
N ARG A 196 -11.42 0.45 -18.64
CA ARG A 196 -12.46 -0.57 -18.50
C ARG A 196 -13.87 -0.01 -18.48
N TYR A 197 -14.04 1.20 -17.93
CA TYR A 197 -15.36 1.80 -17.77
C TYR A 197 -15.59 3.01 -18.68
N GLY A 198 -14.56 3.48 -19.39
CA GLY A 198 -14.66 4.63 -20.30
C GLY A 198 -14.98 5.95 -19.59
N ILE A 199 -14.69 6.05 -18.30
CA ILE A 199 -14.99 7.20 -17.47
C ILE A 199 -13.72 8.04 -17.28
N THR A 200 -13.74 9.30 -17.73
CA THR A 200 -12.63 10.22 -17.50
C THR A 200 -12.55 10.63 -16.02
N PRO A 201 -11.46 10.37 -15.33
CA PRO A 201 -11.28 10.80 -13.94
C PRO A 201 -11.33 12.32 -13.80
N LYS A 202 -12.13 12.82 -12.87
CA LYS A 202 -12.17 14.25 -12.51
C LYS A 202 -10.85 14.73 -11.91
N ARG A 203 -10.12 13.82 -11.28
CA ARG A 203 -8.82 14.08 -10.68
C ARG A 203 -7.89 12.90 -10.93
N ARG A 204 -6.60 13.20 -11.17
CA ARG A 204 -5.54 12.21 -11.34
C ARG A 204 -4.43 12.48 -10.34
N LEU A 205 -3.61 11.48 -10.07
CA LEU A 205 -2.34 11.71 -9.38
C LEU A 205 -1.45 12.62 -10.22
N THR A 206 -0.85 13.60 -9.57
CA THR A 206 0.07 14.54 -10.21
C THR A 206 1.51 14.01 -10.14
N ALA A 207 2.37 14.51 -11.03
CA ALA A 207 3.80 14.20 -11.00
C ALA A 207 4.42 14.60 -9.65
N GLU A 208 3.97 15.70 -9.04
CA GLU A 208 4.45 16.17 -7.73
C GLU A 208 4.09 15.16 -6.62
N GLN A 209 2.86 14.63 -6.62
CA GLN A 209 2.45 13.62 -5.62
C GLN A 209 3.30 12.33 -5.71
N LEU A 210 3.80 11.99 -6.90
CA LEU A 210 4.53 10.75 -7.16
C LEU A 210 6.06 10.91 -7.09
N ALA A 211 6.58 12.13 -7.24
CA ALA A 211 8.01 12.39 -7.29
C ALA A 211 8.74 11.89 -6.04
N GLY A 212 9.82 11.13 -6.22
CA GLY A 212 10.63 10.58 -5.12
C GLY A 212 10.04 9.38 -4.39
N LEU A 213 8.85 8.89 -4.78
CA LEU A 213 8.31 7.63 -4.27
C LEU A 213 8.86 6.45 -5.09
N PRO A 214 9.23 5.32 -4.46
CA PRO A 214 9.77 4.13 -5.14
C PRO A 214 8.64 3.31 -5.77
N LEU A 215 7.94 3.90 -6.74
CA LEU A 215 6.82 3.26 -7.42
C LEU A 215 7.30 2.23 -8.44
N PRO A 216 6.64 1.08 -8.56
CA PRO A 216 6.93 0.13 -9.62
C PRO A 216 6.60 0.75 -11.00
N GLU A 217 7.44 0.44 -12.01
CA GLU A 217 7.22 0.91 -13.38
C GLU A 217 5.92 0.32 -13.95
N ARG A 218 5.69 -0.97 -13.70
CA ARG A 218 4.49 -1.67 -14.17
C ARG A 218 3.28 -1.31 -13.32
N LEU A 219 2.16 -1.09 -14.00
CA LEU A 219 0.89 -0.80 -13.33
C LEU A 219 0.31 -2.04 -12.64
N PHE A 220 0.38 -3.19 -13.29
CA PHE A 220 -0.05 -4.50 -12.78
C PHE A 220 1.10 -5.49 -12.84
N GLU A 221 1.28 -6.25 -11.77
CA GLU A 221 2.22 -7.35 -11.64
C GLU A 221 1.50 -8.70 -11.65
#